data_cab8bf55db9761fbcddbbfb25367ef5b
#
_entry.id   cab8bf55db9761fbcddbbfb25367ef5b
#
_cell.length_a   1.000
_cell.length_b   1.000
_cell.length_c   1.000
_cell.angle_alpha   90.00
_cell.angle_beta   90.00
_cell.angle_gamma   90.00
#
_symmetry.space_group_name_H-M   'P 1'
#
loop_
_entity.id
_entity.type
_entity.pdbx_description
1 polymer ?
#
loop_
_entity_poly.entity_id
_entity_poly.type
_entity_poly.pdbx_seq_one_letter_code
_entity_poly.pdbx_strand_id
1 'polypeptide(L)'
;DVSHPVMESIYNQYYQEPRYRPSTITAQRLAGGVVGKKVGEGFYTYSEGKANMPPEPKLPSVKEFPPVWVSPRASRRLELLQLLKDLGANIETGASPLPHALTLVAPLGFDVTTVAVVERLDPARTIGIERLFDDAATKRRVLATNPATRSDMRDAAHALFARDGKAVSVVRDSGGFITQ
;
A
#
# COMPACT_ATOMS: atom_id res chain seq x y z
N ASP A 1 -20.31 -6.37 18.12
CA ASP A 1 -21.75 -6.45 18.40
C ASP A 1 -22.50 -5.15 18.10
N VAL A 2 -21.87 -4.00 18.20
CA VAL A 2 -22.55 -2.69 18.00
C VAL A 2 -22.47 -2.22 16.55
N SER A 3 -21.35 -2.45 15.86
CA SER A 3 -21.08 -1.86 14.55
C SER A 3 -22.11 -2.23 13.49
N HIS A 4 -22.47 -3.50 13.36
CA HIS A 4 -23.41 -3.93 12.32
C HIS A 4 -24.83 -3.40 12.55
N PRO A 5 -25.44 -3.49 13.74
CA PRO A 5 -26.73 -2.86 14.02
C PRO A 5 -26.77 -1.34 13.77
N VAL A 6 -25.67 -0.64 14.06
CA VAL A 6 -25.55 0.80 13.75
C VAL A 6 -25.56 1.03 12.24
N MET A 7 -24.80 0.24 11.46
CA MET A 7 -24.81 0.33 9.99
C MET A 7 -26.21 0.06 9.42
N GLU A 8 -26.91 -0.95 9.92
CA GLU A 8 -28.30 -1.25 9.52
C GLU A 8 -29.26 -0.10 9.85
N SER A 9 -29.12 0.46 11.05
CA SER A 9 -29.94 1.62 11.46
C SER A 9 -29.72 2.81 10.53
N ILE A 10 -28.48 3.14 10.22
CA ILE A 10 -28.15 4.23 9.29
C ILE A 10 -28.73 3.95 7.90
N TYR A 11 -28.52 2.74 7.37
CA TYR A 11 -29.03 2.34 6.07
C TYR A 11 -30.55 2.50 5.97
N ASN A 12 -31.28 2.08 6.98
CA ASN A 12 -32.74 2.20 7.02
C ASN A 12 -33.18 3.66 7.18
N GLN A 13 -32.50 4.48 8.00
CA GLN A 13 -32.81 5.90 8.17
C GLN A 13 -32.61 6.72 6.89
N TYR A 14 -31.70 6.30 6.03
CA TYR A 14 -31.42 6.91 4.72
C TYR A 14 -32.16 6.21 3.58
N TYR A 15 -33.31 5.63 3.86
CA TYR A 15 -34.19 5.00 2.85
C TYR A 15 -33.46 3.96 1.98
N GLN A 16 -32.54 3.20 2.57
CA GLN A 16 -31.75 2.17 1.91
C GLN A 16 -30.83 2.70 0.79
N GLU A 17 -30.32 3.91 0.94
CA GLU A 17 -29.31 4.47 0.06
C GLU A 17 -28.11 3.51 -0.07
N PRO A 18 -27.76 3.06 -1.30
CA PRO A 18 -26.73 2.03 -1.52
C PRO A 18 -25.37 2.33 -0.89
N ARG A 19 -25.00 3.61 -0.75
CA ARG A 19 -23.73 4.03 -0.14
C ARG A 19 -23.62 3.65 1.34
N TYR A 20 -24.74 3.49 2.02
CA TYR A 20 -24.79 3.14 3.44
C TYR A 20 -25.09 1.66 3.69
N ARG A 21 -25.11 0.84 2.63
CA ARG A 21 -25.40 -0.61 2.77
C ARG A 21 -24.39 -1.28 3.70
N PRO A 22 -24.84 -1.98 4.74
CA PRO A 22 -23.97 -2.71 5.64
C PRO A 22 -23.13 -3.75 4.91
N SER A 23 -21.90 -3.96 5.36
CA SER A 23 -21.05 -5.00 4.80
C SER A 23 -21.56 -6.40 5.17
N THR A 24 -21.61 -7.29 4.21
CA THR A 24 -21.95 -8.71 4.42
C THR A 24 -21.03 -9.37 5.44
N ILE A 25 -19.75 -9.00 5.45
CA ILE A 25 -18.77 -9.55 6.41
C ILE A 25 -19.15 -9.22 7.85
N THR A 26 -19.65 -8.01 8.12
CA THR A 26 -20.07 -7.61 9.48
C THR A 26 -21.33 -8.35 9.92
N ALA A 27 -22.28 -8.61 9.00
CA ALA A 27 -23.45 -9.43 9.26
C ALA A 27 -23.06 -10.87 9.62
N GLN A 28 -22.20 -11.49 8.83
CA GLN A 28 -21.73 -12.86 9.04
C GLN A 28 -20.99 -13.00 10.37
N ARG A 29 -20.13 -12.02 10.72
CA ARG A 29 -19.42 -12.02 11.99
C ARG A 29 -20.36 -11.85 13.18
N LEU A 30 -21.37 -11.04 13.07
CA LEU A 30 -22.40 -10.88 14.11
C LEU A 30 -23.17 -12.19 14.29
N ALA A 31 -23.64 -12.82 13.20
CA ALA A 31 -24.34 -14.09 13.23
C ALA A 31 -23.48 -15.24 13.79
N GLY A 32 -22.17 -15.25 13.46
CA GLY A 32 -21.21 -16.24 13.97
C GLY A 32 -20.72 -15.97 15.39
N GLY A 33 -21.13 -14.88 16.04
CA GLY A 33 -20.69 -14.55 17.39
C GLY A 33 -19.24 -14.03 17.50
N VAL A 34 -18.55 -13.85 16.37
CA VAL A 34 -17.14 -13.36 16.30
C VAL A 34 -17.13 -11.83 16.29
N VAL A 35 -17.54 -11.23 17.40
CA VAL A 35 -17.85 -9.79 17.51
C VAL A 35 -16.72 -8.95 18.10
N GLY A 36 -15.51 -9.48 18.13
CA GLY A 36 -14.31 -8.75 18.49
C GLY A 36 -13.88 -8.90 19.94
N LYS A 37 -13.36 -7.84 20.52
CA LYS A 37 -12.69 -7.83 21.82
C LYS A 37 -13.48 -8.48 22.96
N LYS A 38 -14.80 -8.36 22.99
CA LYS A 38 -15.66 -8.91 24.04
C LYS A 38 -15.65 -10.44 24.12
N VAL A 39 -15.49 -11.10 22.98
CA VAL A 39 -15.49 -12.57 22.87
C VAL A 39 -14.08 -13.12 22.59
N GLY A 40 -13.07 -12.26 22.58
CA GLY A 40 -11.70 -12.65 22.29
C GLY A 40 -11.40 -12.88 20.80
N GLU A 41 -12.40 -12.82 19.92
CA GLU A 41 -12.27 -13.11 18.50
C GLU A 41 -13.11 -12.16 17.63
N GLY A 42 -12.53 -11.68 16.52
CA GLY A 42 -13.14 -10.79 15.56
C GLY A 42 -12.34 -10.77 14.26
N PHE A 43 -12.02 -9.58 13.74
CA PHE A 43 -11.03 -9.43 12.66
C PHE A 43 -9.63 -9.84 13.12
N TYR A 44 -9.37 -9.75 14.42
CA TYR A 44 -8.18 -10.24 15.10
C TYR A 44 -8.61 -11.16 16.23
N THR A 45 -7.69 -11.97 16.73
CA THR A 45 -7.81 -12.58 18.05
C THR A 45 -7.35 -11.58 19.11
N TYR A 46 -7.85 -11.70 20.33
CA TYR A 46 -7.56 -10.77 21.41
C TYR A 46 -7.11 -11.54 22.65
N SER A 47 -6.00 -11.08 23.24
CA SER A 47 -5.50 -11.59 24.53
C SER A 47 -5.36 -10.41 25.48
N GLU A 48 -5.86 -10.55 26.70
CA GLU A 48 -5.84 -9.48 27.72
C GLU A 48 -6.37 -8.13 27.21
N GLY A 49 -7.36 -8.18 26.31
CA GLY A 49 -7.96 -6.99 25.74
C GLY A 49 -7.13 -6.27 24.66
N LYS A 50 -6.00 -6.84 24.22
CA LYS A 50 -5.17 -6.34 23.12
C LYS A 50 -5.33 -7.22 21.88
N ALA A 51 -5.35 -6.60 20.72
CA ALA A 51 -5.39 -7.35 19.46
C ALA A 51 -4.03 -8.06 19.22
N ASN A 52 -4.08 -9.34 18.92
CA ASN A 52 -2.92 -10.11 18.47
C ASN A 52 -2.67 -9.75 17.00
N MET A 53 -1.73 -8.86 16.77
CA MET A 53 -1.34 -8.48 15.41
C MET A 53 -0.52 -9.60 14.77
N PRO A 54 -0.76 -9.95 13.50
CA PRO A 54 0.11 -10.86 12.79
C PRO A 54 1.54 -10.30 12.72
N PRO A 55 2.56 -11.16 12.74
CA PRO A 55 3.95 -10.70 12.58
C PRO A 55 4.13 -10.03 11.21
N GLU A 56 5.08 -9.10 11.15
CA GLU A 56 5.45 -8.50 9.86
C GLU A 56 5.94 -9.59 8.91
N PRO A 57 5.57 -9.51 7.62
CA PRO A 57 6.08 -10.43 6.60
C PRO A 57 7.61 -10.39 6.55
N LYS A 58 8.23 -11.54 6.32
CA LYS A 58 9.68 -11.60 6.09
C LYS A 58 10.05 -10.76 4.88
N LEU A 59 11.11 -9.96 5.02
CA LEU A 59 11.63 -9.18 3.92
C LEU A 59 12.17 -10.10 2.80
N PRO A 60 11.94 -9.74 1.54
CA PRO A 60 12.52 -10.47 0.42
C PRO A 60 14.05 -10.45 0.47
N SER A 61 14.66 -11.58 0.15
CA SER A 61 16.11 -11.66 -0.03
C SER A 61 16.47 -11.21 -1.45
N VAL A 62 17.15 -10.09 -1.58
CA VAL A 62 17.56 -9.51 -2.85
C VAL A 62 19.08 -9.50 -2.92
N LYS A 63 19.65 -10.21 -3.91
CA LYS A 63 21.11 -10.29 -4.09
C LYS A 63 21.68 -9.04 -4.73
N GLU A 64 20.98 -8.51 -5.73
CA GLU A 64 21.41 -7.36 -6.50
C GLU A 64 20.22 -6.41 -6.70
N PHE A 65 20.44 -5.12 -6.45
CA PHE A 65 19.40 -4.11 -6.61
C PHE A 65 19.55 -3.44 -7.97
N PRO A 66 18.45 -3.37 -8.75
CA PRO A 66 18.45 -2.62 -9.99
C PRO A 66 18.65 -1.12 -9.71
N PRO A 67 19.18 -0.36 -10.69
CA PRO A 67 19.15 1.09 -10.61
C PRO A 67 17.69 1.57 -10.52
N VAL A 68 17.48 2.71 -9.86
CA VAL A 68 16.16 3.25 -9.58
C VAL A 68 15.97 4.54 -10.35
N TRP A 69 14.97 4.57 -11.20
CA TRP A 69 14.53 5.78 -11.88
C TRP A 69 13.23 6.29 -11.27
N VAL A 70 13.13 7.61 -11.06
CA VAL A 70 11.94 8.26 -10.48
C VAL A 70 11.29 9.14 -11.51
N SER A 71 9.99 8.92 -11.77
CA SER A 71 9.22 9.74 -12.70
C SER A 71 9.37 11.23 -12.39
N PRO A 72 9.57 12.07 -13.42
CA PRO A 72 9.55 13.52 -13.25
C PRO A 72 8.22 14.06 -12.69
N ARG A 73 7.12 13.29 -12.87
CA ARG A 73 5.77 13.64 -12.39
C ARG A 73 5.45 13.07 -11.01
N ALA A 74 6.40 12.38 -10.37
CA ALA A 74 6.20 11.83 -9.05
C ALA A 74 5.89 12.93 -8.03
N SER A 75 4.84 12.75 -7.25
CA SER A 75 4.53 13.64 -6.13
C SER A 75 5.69 13.66 -5.14
N ARG A 76 6.04 14.86 -4.66
CA ARG A 76 7.15 15.08 -3.72
C ARG A 76 8.45 14.43 -4.20
N ARG A 77 8.75 14.59 -5.48
CA ARG A 77 9.88 13.94 -6.15
C ARG A 77 11.23 14.20 -5.47
N LEU A 78 11.47 15.44 -5.04
CA LEU A 78 12.75 15.82 -4.43
C LEU A 78 12.97 15.08 -3.10
N GLU A 79 11.95 14.99 -2.26
CA GLU A 79 12.01 14.25 -1.01
C GLU A 79 12.13 12.74 -1.26
N LEU A 80 11.52 12.21 -2.32
CA LEU A 80 11.69 10.81 -2.71
C LEU A 80 13.11 10.52 -3.17
N LEU A 81 13.72 11.40 -3.95
CA LEU A 81 15.12 11.27 -4.36
C LEU A 81 16.06 11.34 -3.17
N GLN A 82 15.80 12.23 -2.19
CA GLN A 82 16.59 12.29 -0.97
C GLN A 82 16.45 10.99 -0.16
N LEU A 83 15.23 10.51 0.04
CA LEU A 83 15.01 9.23 0.71
C LEU A 83 15.76 8.08 0.03
N LEU A 84 15.72 7.99 -1.30
CA LEU A 84 16.44 6.96 -2.03
C LEU A 84 17.96 7.04 -1.85
N LYS A 85 18.53 8.24 -1.76
CA LYS A 85 19.96 8.46 -1.41
C LYS A 85 20.25 7.94 -0.01
N ASP A 86 19.42 8.28 0.96
CA ASP A 86 19.59 7.87 2.36
C ASP A 86 19.47 6.34 2.52
N LEU A 87 18.64 5.71 1.69
CA LEU A 87 18.53 4.25 1.61
C LEU A 87 19.65 3.58 0.78
N GLY A 88 20.60 4.35 0.24
CA GLY A 88 21.72 3.83 -0.55
C GLY A 88 21.29 3.23 -1.90
N ALA A 89 20.27 3.78 -2.54
CA ALA A 89 19.84 3.35 -3.87
C ALA A 89 20.78 3.90 -4.96
N ASN A 90 21.02 3.11 -6.00
CA ASN A 90 21.66 3.57 -7.21
C ASN A 90 20.63 4.32 -8.06
N ILE A 91 20.65 5.66 -8.01
CA ILE A 91 19.66 6.51 -8.67
C ILE A 91 20.09 6.83 -10.10
N GLU A 92 19.20 6.52 -11.03
CA GLU A 92 19.34 6.88 -12.43
C GLU A 92 18.74 8.27 -12.71
N THR A 93 19.47 9.07 -13.46
CA THR A 93 19.10 10.47 -13.76
C THR A 93 18.69 10.71 -15.22
N GLY A 94 18.58 9.66 -16.03
CA GLY A 94 18.16 9.74 -17.42
C GLY A 94 16.77 10.34 -17.62
N ALA A 95 16.49 10.86 -18.81
CA ALA A 95 15.17 11.39 -19.17
C ALA A 95 14.09 10.31 -19.20
N SER A 96 14.48 9.06 -19.43
CA SER A 96 13.64 7.86 -19.39
C SER A 96 14.38 6.72 -18.71
N PRO A 97 13.67 5.74 -18.11
CA PRO A 97 14.30 4.64 -17.38
C PRO A 97 15.08 3.69 -18.32
N LEU A 98 16.24 3.24 -17.87
CA LEU A 98 16.98 2.15 -18.53
C LEU A 98 16.15 0.85 -18.55
N PRO A 99 16.39 -0.07 -19.51
CA PRO A 99 15.61 -1.30 -19.64
C PRO A 99 15.57 -2.22 -18.42
N HIS A 100 16.53 -2.11 -17.51
CA HIS A 100 16.63 -2.93 -16.30
C HIS A 100 16.35 -2.13 -15.00
N ALA A 101 16.02 -0.83 -15.11
CA ALA A 101 15.77 0.01 -13.94
C ALA A 101 14.43 -0.30 -13.28
N LEU A 102 14.39 -0.27 -11.97
CA LEU A 102 13.16 -0.15 -11.19
C LEU A 102 12.59 1.26 -11.41
N THR A 103 11.38 1.34 -11.92
CA THR A 103 10.71 2.60 -12.23
C THR A 103 9.75 2.95 -11.10
N LEU A 104 9.98 4.08 -10.44
CA LEU A 104 9.13 4.57 -9.37
C LEU A 104 8.22 5.71 -9.84
N VAL A 105 6.94 5.56 -9.55
CA VAL A 105 5.92 6.59 -9.68
C VAL A 105 5.30 6.90 -8.32
N ALA A 106 4.88 8.13 -8.12
CA ALA A 106 4.19 8.55 -6.89
C ALA A 106 2.95 9.36 -7.26
N PRO A 107 1.89 8.69 -7.76
CA PRO A 107 0.66 9.35 -8.16
C PRO A 107 -0.13 9.86 -6.95
N LEU A 108 -0.95 10.90 -7.18
CA LEU A 108 -2.00 11.33 -6.27
C LEU A 108 -3.35 11.06 -6.92
N GLY A 109 -4.19 10.25 -6.28
CA GLY A 109 -5.54 9.92 -6.75
C GLY A 109 -5.62 8.98 -7.95
N PHE A 110 -4.49 8.53 -8.52
CA PHE A 110 -4.43 7.59 -9.63
C PHE A 110 -3.82 6.26 -9.21
N ASP A 111 -4.16 5.21 -9.94
CA ASP A 111 -3.52 3.90 -9.83
C ASP A 111 -2.21 3.84 -10.65
N VAL A 112 -1.38 2.85 -10.34
CA VAL A 112 -0.07 2.65 -10.99
C VAL A 112 -0.23 2.24 -12.45
N THR A 113 -1.25 1.47 -12.78
CA THR A 113 -1.56 1.04 -14.17
C THR A 113 -1.82 2.26 -15.04
N THR A 114 -2.70 3.15 -14.59
CA THR A 114 -3.03 4.39 -15.32
C THR A 114 -1.79 5.23 -15.54
N VAL A 115 -0.97 5.43 -14.51
CA VAL A 115 0.26 6.23 -14.63
C VAL A 115 1.27 5.58 -15.58
N ALA A 116 1.46 4.26 -15.50
CA ALA A 116 2.36 3.54 -16.40
C ALA A 116 1.95 3.72 -17.88
N VAL A 117 0.65 3.64 -18.16
CA VAL A 117 0.12 3.86 -19.52
C VAL A 117 0.30 5.32 -19.98
N VAL A 118 -0.09 6.27 -19.15
CA VAL A 118 -0.02 7.72 -19.49
C VAL A 118 1.42 8.19 -19.70
N GLU A 119 2.35 7.71 -18.89
CA GLU A 119 3.76 8.06 -18.98
C GLU A 119 4.55 7.14 -19.92
N ARG A 120 3.90 6.14 -20.55
CA ARG A 120 4.52 5.16 -21.46
C ARG A 120 5.68 4.41 -20.81
N LEU A 121 5.50 4.04 -19.55
CA LEU A 121 6.46 3.26 -18.78
C LEU A 121 6.21 1.76 -18.96
N ASP A 122 7.26 0.95 -18.82
CA ASP A 122 7.11 -0.51 -18.81
C ASP A 122 6.42 -0.96 -17.50
N PRO A 123 5.17 -1.48 -17.56
CA PRO A 123 4.42 -1.86 -16.37
C PRO A 123 5.09 -2.98 -15.57
N ALA A 124 5.89 -3.84 -16.22
CA ALA A 124 6.59 -4.94 -15.56
C ALA A 124 7.61 -4.46 -14.51
N ARG A 125 8.09 -3.22 -14.63
CA ARG A 125 9.12 -2.62 -13.77
C ARG A 125 8.62 -1.39 -13.01
N THR A 126 7.35 -1.00 -13.22
CA THR A 126 6.77 0.19 -12.59
C THR A 126 6.10 -0.15 -11.28
N ILE A 127 6.49 0.56 -10.23
CA ILE A 127 5.97 0.45 -8.86
C ILE A 127 5.59 1.83 -8.37
N GLY A 128 4.41 1.92 -7.76
CA GLY A 128 3.96 3.11 -7.07
C GLY A 128 4.45 3.18 -5.64
N ILE A 129 4.78 4.36 -5.18
CA ILE A 129 5.01 4.64 -3.76
C ILE A 129 4.07 5.74 -3.29
N GLU A 130 3.41 5.52 -2.17
CA GLU A 130 2.57 6.52 -1.54
C GLU A 130 3.40 7.66 -0.95
N ARG A 131 3.08 8.91 -1.33
CA ARG A 131 3.78 10.12 -0.89
C ARG A 131 2.83 11.21 -0.42
N LEU A 132 1.66 10.81 0.12
CA LEU A 132 0.69 11.78 0.66
C LEU A 132 1.26 12.51 1.87
N PHE A 133 1.93 11.80 2.76
CA PHE A 133 2.55 12.33 3.97
C PHE A 133 4.07 12.40 3.88
N ASP A 134 4.67 13.17 4.78
CA ASP A 134 6.11 13.19 4.97
C ASP A 134 6.62 11.82 5.45
N ASP A 135 7.77 11.39 4.91
CA ASP A 135 8.39 10.13 5.32
C ASP A 135 8.78 10.13 6.80
N ALA A 136 9.18 11.27 7.36
CA ALA A 136 9.51 11.39 8.78
C ALA A 136 8.30 11.11 9.68
N ALA A 137 7.10 11.51 9.28
CA ALA A 137 5.86 11.27 10.02
C ALA A 137 5.28 9.87 9.78
N THR A 138 5.74 9.17 8.74
CA THR A 138 5.19 7.89 8.31
C THR A 138 5.86 6.73 9.04
N LYS A 139 5.07 5.93 9.76
CA LYS A 139 5.56 4.70 10.41
C LYS A 139 5.71 3.52 9.46
N ARG A 140 5.00 3.53 8.34
CA ARG A 140 4.93 2.46 7.34
C ARG A 140 4.88 3.07 5.96
N ARG A 141 5.70 2.56 5.05
CA ARG A 141 5.64 2.90 3.63
C ARG A 141 4.68 1.99 2.90
N VAL A 142 3.97 2.51 1.92
CA VAL A 142 3.06 1.74 1.08
C VAL A 142 3.56 1.76 -0.36
N LEU A 143 3.76 0.58 -0.91
CA LEU A 143 4.08 0.36 -2.32
C LEU A 143 2.87 -0.27 -3.01
N ALA A 144 2.57 0.14 -4.22
CA ALA A 144 1.54 -0.47 -5.05
C ALA A 144 2.14 -1.11 -6.30
N THR A 145 1.64 -2.28 -6.65
CA THR A 145 2.05 -3.03 -7.85
C THR A 145 0.89 -3.08 -8.82
N ASN A 146 1.15 -2.90 -10.11
CA ASN A 146 0.17 -3.17 -11.16
C ASN A 146 0.11 -4.69 -11.51
N PRO A 147 -0.89 -5.17 -12.24
CA PRO A 147 -1.03 -6.59 -12.56
C PRO A 147 0.13 -7.22 -13.33
N ALA A 148 0.91 -6.41 -14.06
CA ALA A 148 2.06 -6.87 -14.84
C ALA A 148 3.39 -6.77 -14.08
N THR A 149 3.42 -6.19 -12.87
CA THR A 149 4.64 -6.00 -12.09
C THR A 149 5.35 -7.33 -11.85
N ARG A 150 6.61 -7.43 -12.25
CA ARG A 150 7.45 -8.61 -12.01
C ARG A 150 7.76 -8.77 -10.54
N SER A 151 7.82 -10.01 -10.08
CA SER A 151 8.09 -10.32 -8.67
C SER A 151 9.47 -9.84 -8.20
N ASP A 152 10.50 -9.95 -9.05
CA ASP A 152 11.85 -9.46 -8.72
C ASP A 152 11.89 -7.94 -8.51
N MET A 153 11.16 -7.16 -9.31
CA MET A 153 11.06 -5.71 -9.16
C MET A 153 10.26 -5.32 -7.91
N ARG A 154 9.15 -6.02 -7.64
CA ARG A 154 8.39 -5.87 -6.39
C ARG A 154 9.27 -6.14 -5.17
N ASP A 155 10.00 -7.25 -5.19
CA ASP A 155 10.83 -7.68 -4.07
C ASP A 155 12.02 -6.73 -3.87
N ALA A 156 12.63 -6.25 -4.96
CA ALA A 156 13.68 -5.24 -4.90
C ALA A 156 13.18 -3.92 -4.29
N ALA A 157 12.01 -3.43 -4.72
CA ALA A 157 11.40 -2.24 -4.14
C ALA A 157 11.07 -2.44 -2.65
N HIS A 158 10.46 -3.56 -2.29
CA HIS A 158 10.12 -3.88 -0.90
C HIS A 158 11.38 -3.87 -0.02
N ALA A 159 12.40 -4.62 -0.39
CA ALA A 159 13.65 -4.68 0.37
C ALA A 159 14.38 -3.33 0.43
N LEU A 160 14.39 -2.56 -0.66
CA LEU A 160 15.01 -1.24 -0.70
C LEU A 160 14.36 -0.28 0.30
N PHE A 161 13.02 -0.17 0.28
CA PHE A 161 12.30 0.75 1.15
C PHE A 161 12.21 0.32 2.61
N ALA A 162 12.65 -0.89 2.94
CA ALA A 162 12.75 -1.40 4.30
C ALA A 162 14.18 -1.30 4.91
N ARG A 163 15.17 -0.79 4.17
CA ARG A 163 16.59 -0.79 4.60
C ARG A 163 16.85 -0.02 5.90
N ASP A 164 16.08 0.99 6.19
CA ASP A 164 16.18 1.79 7.43
C ASP A 164 15.35 1.23 8.60
N GLY A 165 14.75 0.05 8.43
CA GLY A 165 13.95 -0.63 9.45
C GLY A 165 12.49 -0.20 9.48
N LYS A 166 12.05 0.73 8.63
CA LYS A 166 10.62 1.06 8.53
C LYS A 166 9.85 -0.10 7.90
N ALA A 167 8.65 -0.34 8.42
CA ALA A 167 7.73 -1.32 7.86
C ALA A 167 7.27 -0.90 6.46
N VAL A 168 7.14 -1.88 5.56
CA VAL A 168 6.68 -1.66 4.18
C VAL A 168 5.51 -2.60 3.89
N SER A 169 4.42 -2.04 3.38
CA SER A 169 3.32 -2.82 2.82
C SER A 169 3.33 -2.76 1.31
N VAL A 170 3.21 -3.91 0.67
CA VAL A 170 3.01 -3.99 -0.77
C VAL A 170 1.56 -4.35 -1.04
N VAL A 171 0.84 -3.47 -1.73
CA VAL A 171 -0.58 -3.62 -2.02
C VAL A 171 -0.80 -3.79 -3.53
N ARG A 172 -1.97 -4.30 -3.87
CA ARG A 172 -2.44 -4.33 -5.26
C ARG A 172 -2.81 -2.93 -5.72
N ASP A 173 -2.82 -2.76 -7.03
CA ASP A 173 -3.14 -1.50 -7.68
C ASP A 173 -4.54 -0.99 -7.31
N SER A 174 -4.59 0.24 -6.86
CA SER A 174 -5.85 0.96 -6.59
C SER A 174 -5.58 2.46 -6.59
N GLY A 175 -6.53 3.24 -7.08
CA GLY A 175 -6.47 4.69 -6.96
C GLY A 175 -6.46 5.09 -5.49
N GLY A 176 -5.45 5.89 -5.11
CA GLY A 176 -5.32 6.37 -3.73
C GLY A 176 -4.63 5.44 -2.75
N PHE A 177 -4.07 4.32 -3.21
CA PHE A 177 -3.35 3.34 -2.37
C PHE A 177 -4.20 2.88 -1.17
N ILE A 178 -3.84 3.28 0.07
CA ILE A 178 -4.56 2.96 1.30
C ILE A 178 -5.17 4.21 1.95
N THR A 179 -4.53 5.37 1.80
CA THR A 179 -4.82 6.57 2.60
C THR A 179 -5.40 7.74 1.82
N GLN A 180 -5.56 7.60 0.51
CA GLN A 180 -6.15 8.63 -0.35
C GLN A 180 -7.62 8.36 -0.67
#